data_89fdcf9a5470ac07e79e5be112d23fee
#
_entry.id   89fdcf9a5470ac07e79e5be112d23fee
#
_cell.length_a   1.000
_cell.length_b   1.000
_cell.length_c   1.000
_cell.angle_alpha   90.00
_cell.angle_beta   90.00
_cell.angle_gamma   90.00
#
_symmetry.space_group_name_H-M   'P 1'
#
loop_
_entity.id
_entity.type
_entity.pdbx_description
1 polymer ?
#
loop_
_entity_poly.entity_id
_entity_poly.type
_entity_poly.pdbx_seq_one_letter_code
_entity_poly.pdbx_strand_id
1 'polypeptide(L)' 'MARYDVPQNIGKVRVAMGLGGKYTVWNGKQGKHEFSITCRDRKQAEEIARLLNSKDRPKEIEVNY' A
#
# COMPACT_ATOMS: atom_id res chain seq x y z
N MET A 1 -0.35 8.82 12.85
CA MET A 1 -0.10 8.77 11.40
C MET A 1 1.29 8.21 11.13
N ALA A 2 1.41 7.37 10.12
CA ALA A 2 2.69 6.85 9.68
C ALA A 2 2.93 7.30 8.23
N ARG A 3 4.18 7.60 7.93
CA ARG A 3 4.59 8.01 6.58
C ARG A 3 5.46 6.92 5.98
N TYR A 4 5.17 6.56 4.73
CA TYR A 4 5.90 5.52 4.02
C TYR A 4 6.49 6.07 2.74
N ASP A 5 7.73 5.71 2.46
CA ASP A 5 8.34 5.98 1.17
C ASP A 5 7.84 4.97 0.15
N VAL A 6 7.58 5.43 -1.06
CA VAL A 6 7.07 4.59 -2.13
C VAL A 6 8.15 4.38 -3.18
N PRO A 7 8.80 3.19 -3.20
CA PRO A 7 9.74 2.88 -4.26
C PRO A 7 9.04 2.83 -5.61
N GLN A 8 9.71 3.30 -6.65
CA GLN A 8 9.07 3.41 -7.97
C GLN A 8 9.08 2.10 -8.77
N ASN A 9 9.81 1.10 -8.31
CA ASN A 9 9.95 -0.16 -9.02
C ASN A 9 9.13 -1.31 -8.41
N ILE A 10 8.10 -1.00 -7.63
CA ILE A 10 7.30 -2.04 -6.96
C ILE A 10 6.24 -2.67 -7.88
N GLY A 11 5.95 -2.05 -9.01
CA GLY A 11 4.89 -2.52 -9.89
C GLY A 11 3.51 -2.16 -9.36
N LYS A 12 2.49 -2.91 -9.78
CA LYS A 12 1.13 -2.69 -9.32
C LYS A 12 0.92 -3.27 -7.93
N VAL A 13 0.06 -2.62 -7.16
CA VAL A 13 -0.30 -3.07 -5.82
C VAL A 13 -1.76 -3.48 -5.79
N ARG A 14 -2.12 -4.28 -4.79
CA ARG A 14 -3.48 -4.76 -4.58
C ARG A 14 -3.81 -4.72 -3.10
N VAL A 15 -5.10 -4.83 -2.80
CA VAL A 15 -5.59 -4.87 -1.43
C VAL A 15 -5.80 -6.33 -1.03
N ALA A 16 -5.27 -6.71 0.13
CA ALA A 16 -5.48 -8.04 0.69
C ALA A 16 -5.97 -7.90 2.12
N MET A 17 -6.82 -8.85 2.54
CA MET A 17 -7.30 -8.87 3.92
C MET A 17 -6.23 -9.49 4.81
N GLY A 18 -5.86 -8.77 5.86
CA GLY A 18 -4.92 -9.26 6.86
C GLY A 18 -5.61 -9.77 8.10
N LEU A 19 -4.81 -10.13 9.09
CA LEU A 19 -5.33 -10.59 10.37
C LEU A 19 -5.93 -9.42 11.16
N GLY A 20 -6.89 -9.72 12.02
CA GLY A 20 -7.48 -8.73 12.89
C GLY A 20 -8.38 -7.72 12.20
N GLY A 21 -8.92 -8.04 11.04
CA GLY A 21 -9.82 -7.15 10.31
C GLY A 21 -9.12 -5.98 9.63
N LYS A 22 -7.79 -6.00 9.57
CA LYS A 22 -7.04 -4.97 8.88
C LYS A 22 -6.80 -5.35 7.42
N TYR A 23 -6.49 -4.36 6.61
CA TYR A 23 -6.25 -4.56 5.18
C TYR A 23 -4.84 -4.14 4.83
N THR A 24 -4.22 -4.86 3.89
CA THR A 24 -2.85 -4.60 3.48
C THR A 24 -2.83 -4.26 2.00
N VAL A 25 -2.12 -3.18 1.67
CA VAL A 25 -1.82 -2.85 0.27
C VAL A 25 -0.42 -3.39 -0.01
N TRP A 26 -0.29 -4.29 -0.98
CA TRP A 26 1.00 -4.89 -1.27
C TRP A 26 1.14 -5.23 -2.74
N ASN A 27 2.39 -5.45 -3.15
CA ASN A 27 2.69 -5.67 -4.57
C ASN A 27 2.79 -7.15 -4.98
N GLY A 28 2.59 -8.07 -4.04
CA GLY A 28 2.65 -9.49 -4.33
C GLY A 28 4.04 -10.06 -4.53
N LYS A 29 5.08 -9.26 -4.29
CA LYS A 29 6.46 -9.69 -4.42
C LYS A 29 7.06 -9.97 -3.07
N GLN A 30 8.05 -10.86 -3.02
CA GLN A 30 8.76 -11.19 -1.79
C GLN A 30 10.22 -10.84 -1.95
N GLY A 31 10.87 -10.57 -0.81
CA GLY A 31 12.29 -10.28 -0.79
C GLY A 31 12.61 -8.83 -1.08
N LYS A 32 13.58 -8.61 -1.97
CA LYS A 32 14.15 -7.28 -2.20
C LYS A 32 13.15 -6.23 -2.67
N HIS A 33 12.15 -6.64 -3.44
CA HIS A 33 11.17 -5.72 -4.00
C HIS A 33 9.81 -5.77 -3.32
N GLU A 34 9.77 -6.38 -2.14
CA GLU A 34 8.54 -6.47 -1.38
C GLU A 34 8.08 -5.10 -0.90
N PHE A 35 6.79 -4.83 -1.04
CA PHE A 35 6.19 -3.60 -0.57
C PHE A 35 4.84 -3.92 0.05
N SER A 36 4.63 -3.53 1.29
CA SER A 36 3.35 -3.73 1.95
C SER A 36 3.08 -2.62 2.96
N ILE A 37 1.83 -2.21 3.06
CA ILE A 37 1.38 -1.21 4.02
C ILE A 37 0.10 -1.73 4.66
N THR A 38 0.06 -1.78 5.98
CA THR A 38 -1.14 -2.17 6.70
C THR A 38 -2.02 -0.95 6.93
N CYS A 39 -3.29 -1.05 6.54
CA CYS A 39 -4.26 0.03 6.66
C CYS A 39 -5.33 -0.35 7.66
N ARG A 40 -5.96 0.67 8.26
CA ARG A 40 -6.97 0.46 9.29
C ARG A 40 -8.25 -0.15 8.73
N ASP A 41 -8.67 0.27 7.55
CA ASP A 41 -9.90 -0.21 6.96
C ASP A 41 -9.75 -0.37 5.44
N ARG A 42 -10.76 -1.01 4.84
CA ARG A 42 -10.74 -1.32 3.42
C ARG A 42 -10.75 -0.06 2.55
N LYS A 43 -11.53 0.93 2.96
CA LYS A 43 -11.66 2.16 2.17
C LYS A 43 -10.32 2.86 2.03
N GLN A 44 -9.57 2.96 3.12
CA GLN A 44 -8.25 3.57 3.09
C GLN A 44 -7.29 2.75 2.21
N ALA A 45 -7.34 1.43 2.34
CA ALA A 45 -6.48 0.56 1.54
C ALA A 45 -6.77 0.71 0.05
N GLU A 46 -8.05 0.78 -0.34
CA GLU A 46 -8.43 0.95 -1.73
C GLU A 46 -7.98 2.29 -2.28
N GLU A 47 -8.09 3.35 -1.50
CA GLU A 47 -7.63 4.67 -1.93
C GLU A 47 -6.13 4.70 -2.14
N ILE A 48 -5.38 4.10 -1.22
CA ILE A 48 -3.92 4.03 -1.33
C ILE A 48 -3.52 3.21 -2.55
N ALA A 49 -4.16 2.05 -2.74
CA ALA A 49 -3.86 1.21 -3.90
C ALA A 49 -4.11 1.95 -5.22
N ARG A 50 -5.18 2.73 -5.29
CA ARG A 50 -5.49 3.51 -6.48
C ARG A 50 -4.40 4.55 -6.75
N LEU A 51 -3.97 5.26 -5.71
CA LEU A 51 -2.91 6.25 -5.85
C LEU A 51 -1.60 5.61 -6.31
N LEU A 52 -1.25 4.46 -5.74
CA LEU A 52 0.00 3.80 -6.07
C LEU A 52 -0.02 3.16 -7.46
N ASN A 53 -1.21 2.86 -7.99
CA ASN A 53 -1.36 2.30 -9.33
C ASN A 53 -1.54 3.37 -10.42
N SER A 54 -1.62 4.64 -10.04
CA SER A 54 -1.79 5.73 -11.00
C SER A 54 -0.48 6.07 -11.70
N LYS A 55 -0.60 6.79 -12.81
CA LYS A 55 0.59 7.26 -13.54
C LYS A 55 1.41 8.22 -12.69
N ASP A 56 0.74 9.00 -11.85
CA ASP A 56 1.38 10.01 -11.00
C ASP A 56 1.57 9.45 -9.60
N ARG A 57 2.19 8.27 -9.51
CA ARG A 57 2.44 7.62 -8.22
C ARG A 57 3.19 8.57 -7.30
N PRO A 58 2.67 8.82 -6.09
CA PRO A 58 3.39 9.67 -5.14
C PRO A 58 4.65 8.98 -4.64
N LYS A 59 5.62 9.79 -4.22
CA LYS A 59 6.86 9.25 -3.66
C LYS A 59 6.73 8.92 -2.19
N GLU A 60 5.75 9.52 -1.52
CA GLU A 60 5.45 9.26 -0.11
C GLU A 60 3.95 9.23 0.09
N ILE A 61 3.51 8.45 1.06
CA ILE A 61 2.09 8.40 1.45
C ILE A 61 1.99 8.44 2.97
N GLU A 62 0.87 8.94 3.46
CA GLU A 62 0.56 8.93 4.89
C GLU A 62 -0.60 7.96 5.13
N VAL A 63 -0.48 7.19 6.19
CA VAL A 63 -1.49 6.20 6.57
C VAL A 63 -1.94 6.51 7.99
N ASN A 64 -3.25 6.62 8.18
CA ASN A 64 -3.86 6.82 9.50
C ASN A 64 -4.22 5.46 10.09
N TYR A 65 -3.84 5.26 11.33
CA TYR A 65 -4.19 4.05 12.07
C TYR A 65 -5.30 4.33 13.07
#